data_7b11aa0457a87b37ac2e153a21f571df
#
_entry.id   7b11aa0457a87b37ac2e153a21f571df
#
_cell.length_a   1.000
_cell.length_b   1.000
_cell.length_c   1.000
_cell.angle_alpha   90.00
_cell.angle_beta   90.00
_cell.angle_gamma   90.00
#
_symmetry.space_group_name_H-M   'P 1'
#
loop_
_entity.id
_entity.type
_entity.pdbx_description
1 polymer ?
#
loop_
_entity_poly.entity_id
_entity_poly.type
_entity_poly.pdbx_seq_one_letter_code
_entity_poly.pdbx_strand_id
1 'polypeptide(L)'
;LRRLAPEDKIPTKYYHAVFDGEVGGIPCIISKTGYTGEDGVELYAPADQAEKLWDLLLETGKDDGLIPCGLGARDTLRMEAAMPLYGHEMNDDVTPLETGLNFAVKMKKDDFIGKSAMEEAGAPKIKRVGLKVTGRGIIREEQTVYAEDASAPDGRKEIGHTTSGTHCPFLGEPVGMALIDKEYAEVGTKLIVDVRGRMVEVEIVPLPFYTRAK
;
A
#
# COMPACT_ATOMS: atom_id res chain seq x y z
N LEU A 1 15.49 -18.93 -1.32
CA LEU A 1 14.63 -19.75 -2.16
C LEU A 1 15.42 -20.63 -3.14
N ARG A 2 16.47 -20.12 -3.82
CA ARG A 2 17.30 -20.87 -4.80
C ARG A 2 17.93 -22.16 -4.26
N ARG A 3 18.07 -22.32 -2.96
CA ARG A 3 18.53 -23.57 -2.33
C ARG A 3 17.43 -24.63 -2.17
N LEU A 4 16.16 -24.23 -2.33
CA LEU A 4 15.00 -25.07 -2.03
C LEU A 4 14.12 -25.34 -3.25
N ALA A 5 14.28 -24.58 -4.32
CA ALA A 5 13.47 -24.70 -5.54
C ALA A 5 14.39 -24.71 -6.78
N PRO A 6 14.05 -25.47 -7.84
CA PRO A 6 14.71 -25.41 -9.12
C PRO A 6 14.68 -23.98 -9.70
N GLU A 7 15.78 -23.55 -10.33
CA GLU A 7 15.91 -22.17 -10.80
C GLU A 7 14.88 -21.81 -11.87
N ASP A 8 14.54 -22.76 -12.75
CA ASP A 8 13.51 -22.61 -13.78
C ASP A 8 12.09 -22.52 -13.24
N LYS A 9 11.88 -22.89 -11.96
CA LYS A 9 10.61 -22.75 -11.23
C LYS A 9 10.51 -21.48 -10.39
N ILE A 10 11.53 -20.63 -10.39
CA ILE A 10 11.51 -19.34 -9.69
C ILE A 10 11.21 -18.22 -10.69
N PRO A 11 10.01 -17.59 -10.67
CA PRO A 11 9.68 -16.53 -11.61
C PRO A 11 10.55 -15.30 -11.35
N THR A 12 11.10 -14.72 -12.44
CA THR A 12 12.00 -13.56 -12.38
C THR A 12 11.29 -12.23 -12.67
N LYS A 13 10.16 -12.29 -13.37
CA LYS A 13 9.38 -11.09 -13.75
C LYS A 13 8.23 -10.86 -12.79
N TYR A 14 8.03 -9.62 -12.35
CA TYR A 14 6.87 -9.24 -11.53
C TYR A 14 5.55 -9.63 -12.20
N TYR A 15 4.58 -10.01 -11.39
CA TYR A 15 3.24 -10.47 -11.79
C TYR A 15 3.23 -11.76 -12.62
N HIS A 16 4.32 -12.56 -12.56
CA HIS A 16 4.35 -13.91 -13.09
C HIS A 16 4.33 -14.93 -11.96
N ALA A 17 3.72 -16.09 -12.22
CA ALA A 17 3.65 -17.19 -11.27
C ALA A 17 3.95 -18.53 -11.97
N VAL A 18 4.54 -19.46 -11.22
CA VAL A 18 4.72 -20.86 -11.58
C VAL A 18 3.76 -21.68 -10.73
N PHE A 19 2.82 -22.35 -11.37
CA PHE A 19 1.72 -23.08 -10.69
C PHE A 19 2.12 -24.49 -10.26
N ASP A 20 3.10 -25.09 -10.91
CA ASP A 20 3.64 -26.43 -10.64
C ASP A 20 5.02 -26.36 -9.97
N GLY A 21 5.21 -25.36 -9.10
CA GLY A 21 6.45 -25.19 -8.34
C GLY A 21 6.55 -26.12 -7.14
N GLU A 22 7.75 -26.23 -6.61
CA GLU A 22 8.07 -27.00 -5.42
C GLU A 22 9.13 -26.26 -4.61
N VAL A 23 8.98 -26.24 -3.29
CA VAL A 23 9.94 -25.66 -2.36
C VAL A 23 10.31 -26.71 -1.30
N GLY A 24 11.52 -27.27 -1.40
CA GLY A 24 11.99 -28.30 -0.47
C GLY A 24 11.12 -29.56 -0.41
N GLY A 25 10.60 -30.00 -1.55
CA GLY A 25 9.70 -31.15 -1.66
C GLY A 25 8.24 -30.85 -1.33
N ILE A 26 7.88 -29.58 -1.10
CA ILE A 26 6.51 -29.14 -0.83
C ILE A 26 5.93 -28.50 -2.09
N PRO A 27 4.86 -29.03 -2.68
CA PRO A 27 4.21 -28.41 -3.83
C PRO A 27 3.72 -27.01 -3.49
N CYS A 28 4.08 -26.02 -4.32
CA CYS A 28 3.71 -24.63 -4.13
C CYS A 28 3.43 -23.92 -5.46
N ILE A 29 2.51 -22.97 -5.46
CA ILE A 29 2.53 -21.90 -6.45
C ILE A 29 3.58 -20.89 -5.98
N ILE A 30 4.51 -20.55 -6.86
CA ILE A 30 5.55 -19.54 -6.58
C ILE A 30 5.22 -18.31 -7.41
N SER A 31 4.85 -17.21 -6.75
CA SER A 31 4.46 -15.97 -7.43
C SER A 31 5.49 -14.86 -7.18
N LYS A 32 5.91 -14.19 -8.25
CA LYS A 32 6.76 -12.99 -8.18
C LYS A 32 5.89 -11.76 -7.91
N THR A 33 5.27 -11.78 -6.76
CA THR A 33 4.45 -10.71 -6.19
C THR A 33 4.87 -10.45 -4.75
N GLY A 34 4.37 -9.38 -4.15
CA GLY A 34 4.68 -9.02 -2.77
C GLY A 34 4.00 -7.72 -2.36
N TYR A 35 4.13 -7.39 -1.08
CA TYR A 35 3.46 -6.25 -0.46
C TYR A 35 4.43 -5.42 0.39
N THR A 36 5.66 -5.24 -0.08
CA THR A 36 6.72 -4.57 0.67
C THR A 36 7.49 -3.51 -0.12
N GLY A 37 7.26 -3.43 -1.45
CA GLY A 37 8.08 -2.60 -2.33
C GLY A 37 9.47 -3.18 -2.63
N GLU A 38 9.82 -4.30 -2.00
CA GLU A 38 11.10 -4.98 -2.15
C GLU A 38 11.01 -6.22 -3.03
N ASP A 39 12.17 -6.75 -3.39
CA ASP A 39 12.26 -8.01 -4.14
C ASP A 39 11.81 -9.18 -3.25
N GLY A 40 10.92 -10.00 -3.78
CA GLY A 40 10.35 -11.10 -3.02
C GLY A 40 9.50 -12.03 -3.86
N VAL A 41 8.96 -13.02 -3.20
CA VAL A 41 7.98 -13.97 -3.74
C VAL A 41 6.92 -14.27 -2.71
N GLU A 42 5.75 -14.66 -3.18
CA GLU A 42 4.69 -15.26 -2.36
C GLU A 42 4.61 -16.75 -2.69
N LEU A 43 4.49 -17.56 -1.65
CA LEU A 43 4.39 -19.02 -1.75
C LEU A 43 3.00 -19.45 -1.29
N TYR A 44 2.28 -20.14 -2.16
CA TYR A 44 0.95 -20.69 -1.86
C TYR A 44 1.08 -22.20 -1.78
N ALA A 45 1.01 -22.73 -0.57
CA ALA A 45 1.15 -24.16 -0.27
C ALA A 45 -0.15 -24.72 0.31
N PRO A 46 -0.34 -26.06 0.31
CA PRO A 46 -1.42 -26.70 1.06
C PRO A 46 -1.34 -26.33 2.54
N ALA A 47 -2.51 -26.10 3.17
CA ALA A 47 -2.58 -25.61 4.55
C ALA A 47 -1.90 -26.57 5.56
N ASP A 48 -1.97 -27.86 5.33
CA ASP A 48 -1.33 -28.91 6.15
C ASP A 48 0.20 -28.96 6.00
N GLN A 49 0.77 -28.25 5.02
CA GLN A 49 2.22 -28.14 4.81
C GLN A 49 2.79 -26.77 5.24
N ALA A 50 1.94 -25.86 5.69
CA ALA A 50 2.34 -24.47 5.96
C ALA A 50 3.40 -24.36 7.06
N GLU A 51 3.24 -25.07 8.17
CA GLU A 51 4.19 -25.10 9.28
C GLU A 51 5.54 -25.67 8.83
N LYS A 52 5.53 -26.80 8.13
CA LYS A 52 6.75 -27.40 7.58
C LYS A 52 7.49 -26.49 6.62
N LEU A 53 6.75 -25.79 5.76
CA LEU A 53 7.34 -24.82 4.81
C LEU A 53 7.96 -23.63 5.55
N TRP A 54 7.28 -23.13 6.57
CA TRP A 54 7.75 -22.04 7.41
C TRP A 54 9.07 -22.38 8.11
N ASP A 55 9.12 -23.52 8.78
CA ASP A 55 10.32 -23.96 9.50
C ASP A 55 11.49 -24.21 8.54
N LEU A 56 11.21 -24.84 7.39
CA LEU A 56 12.20 -25.08 6.34
C LEU A 56 12.82 -23.77 5.80
N LEU A 57 11.98 -22.75 5.59
CA LEU A 57 12.45 -21.44 5.12
C LEU A 57 13.33 -20.76 6.18
N LEU A 58 12.89 -20.75 7.43
CA LEU A 58 13.65 -20.13 8.53
C LEU A 58 14.99 -20.83 8.77
N GLU A 59 15.01 -22.16 8.78
CA GLU A 59 16.25 -22.93 8.94
C GLU A 59 17.22 -22.69 7.79
N THR A 60 16.72 -22.77 6.54
CA THR A 60 17.55 -22.58 5.34
C THR A 60 18.06 -21.15 5.20
N GLY A 61 17.26 -20.17 5.59
CA GLY A 61 17.58 -18.75 5.47
C GLY A 61 18.33 -18.15 6.66
N LYS A 62 18.58 -18.94 7.71
CA LYS A 62 19.20 -18.46 8.95
C LYS A 62 20.52 -17.73 8.74
N ASP A 63 21.40 -18.33 7.95
CA ASP A 63 22.73 -17.76 7.66
C ASP A 63 22.67 -16.57 6.69
N ASP A 64 21.55 -16.40 5.99
CA ASP A 64 21.26 -15.22 5.16
C ASP A 64 20.57 -14.09 5.95
N GLY A 65 20.36 -14.26 7.25
CA GLY A 65 19.70 -13.29 8.11
C GLY A 65 18.17 -13.28 7.96
N LEU A 66 17.55 -14.36 7.46
CA LEU A 66 16.10 -14.47 7.40
C LEU A 66 15.51 -14.49 8.80
N ILE A 67 14.56 -13.59 9.04
CA ILE A 67 13.83 -13.50 10.31
C ILE A 67 12.33 -13.44 10.06
N PRO A 68 11.50 -13.94 11.00
CA PRO A 68 10.05 -13.78 10.91
C PRO A 68 9.66 -12.32 11.13
N CYS A 69 8.71 -11.84 10.33
CA CYS A 69 8.15 -10.50 10.43
C CYS A 69 6.65 -10.57 10.67
N GLY A 70 6.14 -9.78 11.62
CA GLY A 70 4.73 -9.75 11.97
C GLY A 70 3.92 -8.72 11.18
N LEU A 71 2.64 -8.55 11.57
CA LEU A 71 1.70 -7.64 10.92
C LEU A 71 2.15 -6.17 10.98
N GLY A 72 2.82 -5.76 12.06
CA GLY A 72 3.35 -4.39 12.16
C GLY A 72 4.41 -4.10 11.10
N ALA A 73 5.32 -5.05 10.83
CA ALA A 73 6.29 -4.92 9.76
C ALA A 73 5.61 -4.92 8.38
N ARG A 74 4.62 -5.80 8.17
CA ARG A 74 3.82 -5.82 6.95
C ARG A 74 3.18 -4.45 6.67
N ASP A 75 2.60 -3.82 7.70
CA ASP A 75 1.93 -2.53 7.55
C ASP A 75 2.91 -1.39 7.27
N THR A 76 4.02 -1.30 8.01
CA THR A 76 5.01 -0.25 7.77
C THR A 76 5.69 -0.37 6.40
N LEU A 77 6.04 -1.58 5.98
CA LEU A 77 6.66 -1.82 4.68
C LEU A 77 5.72 -1.46 3.51
N ARG A 78 4.45 -1.92 3.55
CA ARG A 78 3.49 -1.55 2.51
C ARG A 78 3.23 -0.05 2.47
N MET A 79 3.19 0.60 3.65
CA MET A 79 3.02 2.06 3.79
C MET A 79 4.14 2.82 3.13
N GLU A 80 5.39 2.48 3.41
CA GLU A 80 6.56 3.11 2.80
C GLU A 80 6.55 2.99 1.27
N ALA A 81 6.11 1.84 0.76
CA ALA A 81 5.90 1.60 -0.67
C ALA A 81 4.57 2.19 -1.21
N ALA A 82 3.78 2.86 -0.36
CA ALA A 82 2.47 3.42 -0.68
C ALA A 82 1.50 2.42 -1.31
N MET A 83 1.58 1.16 -0.91
CA MET A 83 0.64 0.12 -1.37
C MET A 83 -0.68 0.26 -0.60
N PRO A 84 -1.82 0.35 -1.31
CA PRO A 84 -3.12 0.49 -0.66
C PRO A 84 -3.54 -0.79 0.06
N LEU A 85 -4.25 -0.63 1.16
CA LEU A 85 -4.85 -1.70 1.95
C LEU A 85 -6.37 -1.66 1.78
N TYR A 86 -6.99 -2.81 1.50
CA TYR A 86 -8.45 -2.90 1.45
C TYR A 86 -9.05 -2.70 2.85
N GLY A 87 -10.11 -1.94 2.93
CA GLY A 87 -10.70 -1.44 4.18
C GLY A 87 -10.15 -0.09 4.64
N HIS A 88 -9.06 0.39 4.05
CA HIS A 88 -8.42 1.67 4.34
C HIS A 88 -8.42 2.59 3.11
N GLU A 89 -7.51 2.36 2.16
CA GLU A 89 -7.44 3.12 0.90
C GLU A 89 -8.46 2.66 -0.14
N MET A 90 -9.05 1.51 0.05
CA MET A 90 -10.03 0.89 -0.85
C MET A 90 -11.16 0.26 -0.05
N ASN A 91 -12.37 0.39 -0.56
CA ASN A 91 -13.59 -0.24 -0.04
C ASN A 91 -14.63 -0.31 -1.17
N ASP A 92 -15.87 -0.66 -0.84
CA ASP A 92 -16.94 -0.80 -1.83
C ASP A 92 -17.41 0.55 -2.43
N ASP A 93 -17.09 1.67 -1.77
CA ASP A 93 -17.48 3.03 -2.17
C ASP A 93 -16.37 3.79 -2.91
N VAL A 94 -15.14 3.26 -2.92
CA VAL A 94 -13.95 3.91 -3.50
C VAL A 94 -13.45 3.13 -4.69
N THR A 95 -13.46 3.76 -5.86
CA THR A 95 -13.02 3.13 -7.10
C THR A 95 -11.49 2.96 -7.17
N PRO A 96 -10.98 1.97 -7.93
CA PRO A 96 -9.54 1.84 -8.16
C PRO A 96 -8.89 3.07 -8.80
N LEU A 97 -9.66 3.89 -9.51
CA LEU A 97 -9.16 5.11 -10.15
C LEU A 97 -8.89 6.21 -9.13
N GLU A 98 -9.68 6.29 -8.07
CA GLU A 98 -9.52 7.23 -6.96
C GLU A 98 -8.30 6.90 -6.10
N THR A 99 -7.96 5.62 -6.00
CA THR A 99 -6.78 5.16 -5.25
C THR A 99 -5.49 5.13 -6.06
N GLY A 100 -5.54 5.52 -7.34
CA GLY A 100 -4.35 5.58 -8.20
C GLY A 100 -3.93 4.23 -8.78
N LEU A 101 -4.83 3.24 -8.83
CA LEU A 101 -4.59 1.92 -9.43
C LEU A 101 -4.89 1.85 -10.93
N ASN A 102 -4.76 2.97 -11.64
CA ASN A 102 -5.04 3.09 -13.08
C ASN A 102 -4.24 2.07 -13.92
N PHE A 103 -3.06 1.67 -13.45
CA PHE A 103 -2.24 0.69 -14.16
C PHE A 103 -2.92 -0.69 -14.26
N ALA A 104 -3.75 -1.05 -13.27
CA ALA A 104 -4.48 -2.31 -13.22
C ALA A 104 -5.81 -2.25 -13.98
N VAL A 105 -6.42 -1.07 -14.10
CA VAL A 105 -7.71 -0.87 -14.75
C VAL A 105 -7.53 -0.54 -16.23
N LYS A 106 -8.01 -1.41 -17.11
CA LYS A 106 -7.86 -1.25 -18.57
C LYS A 106 -9.22 -0.86 -19.20
N MET A 107 -9.62 0.41 -19.05
CA MET A 107 -10.89 0.93 -19.59
C MET A 107 -11.06 0.74 -21.11
N LYS A 108 -9.95 0.48 -21.85
CA LYS A 108 -9.99 0.20 -23.29
C LYS A 108 -10.39 -1.24 -23.63
N LYS A 109 -10.51 -2.15 -22.65
CA LYS A 109 -11.05 -3.50 -22.89
C LYS A 109 -12.54 -3.37 -23.25
N ASP A 110 -13.03 -4.30 -24.08
CA ASP A 110 -14.41 -4.31 -24.51
C ASP A 110 -15.36 -4.42 -23.30
N ASP A 111 -15.07 -5.32 -22.37
CA ASP A 111 -15.84 -5.48 -21.14
C ASP A 111 -15.00 -6.08 -20.00
N PHE A 112 -15.42 -5.79 -18.74
CA PHE A 112 -14.98 -6.40 -17.51
C PHE A 112 -15.96 -6.06 -16.36
N ILE A 113 -16.01 -6.85 -15.32
CA ILE A 113 -16.89 -6.62 -14.17
C ILE A 113 -16.59 -5.26 -13.54
N GLY A 114 -17.60 -4.38 -13.45
CA GLY A 114 -17.48 -3.03 -12.91
C GLY A 114 -17.17 -1.94 -13.93
N LYS A 115 -16.94 -2.27 -15.22
CA LYS A 115 -16.63 -1.25 -16.23
C LYS A 115 -17.75 -0.21 -16.36
N SER A 116 -19.00 -0.65 -16.56
CA SER A 116 -20.15 0.24 -16.69
C SER A 116 -20.34 1.14 -15.46
N ALA A 117 -20.17 0.60 -14.26
CA ALA A 117 -20.27 1.37 -13.03
C ALA A 117 -19.20 2.47 -12.94
N MET A 118 -17.96 2.18 -13.36
CA MET A 118 -16.89 3.19 -13.41
C MET A 118 -17.12 4.23 -14.51
N GLU A 119 -17.70 3.86 -15.63
CA GLU A 119 -18.07 4.80 -16.70
C GLU A 119 -19.20 5.73 -16.24
N GLU A 120 -20.20 5.20 -15.52
CA GLU A 120 -21.32 5.96 -14.95
C GLU A 120 -20.84 6.91 -13.83
N ALA A 121 -19.94 6.46 -12.97
CA ALA A 121 -19.35 7.29 -11.91
C ALA A 121 -18.53 8.47 -12.48
N GLY A 122 -18.00 8.34 -13.69
CA GLY A 122 -17.25 9.38 -14.39
C GLY A 122 -15.86 9.65 -13.81
N ALA A 123 -15.40 10.88 -13.91
CA ALA A 123 -14.08 11.26 -13.44
C ALA A 123 -14.00 11.25 -11.89
N PRO A 124 -12.92 10.70 -11.30
CA PRO A 124 -12.72 10.72 -9.86
C PRO A 124 -12.85 12.11 -9.24
N LYS A 125 -13.65 12.23 -8.18
CA LYS A 125 -13.83 13.47 -7.40
C LYS A 125 -12.85 13.55 -6.25
N ILE A 126 -12.47 12.40 -5.71
CA ILE A 126 -11.46 12.27 -4.67
C ILE A 126 -10.19 11.64 -5.23
N LYS A 127 -9.09 11.78 -4.49
CA LYS A 127 -7.80 11.21 -4.87
C LYS A 127 -7.03 10.80 -3.63
N ARG A 128 -6.41 9.63 -3.70
CA ARG A 128 -5.44 9.21 -2.70
C ARG A 128 -4.15 10.03 -2.84
N VAL A 129 -3.68 10.56 -1.71
CA VAL A 129 -2.43 11.35 -1.61
C VAL A 129 -1.53 10.81 -0.51
N GLY A 130 -0.24 11.08 -0.63
CA GLY A 130 0.74 10.86 0.43
C GLY A 130 0.88 12.12 1.28
N LEU A 131 0.90 11.95 2.59
CA LEU A 131 1.06 13.02 3.57
C LEU A 131 2.35 12.82 4.36
N LYS A 132 3.20 13.84 4.38
CA LYS A 132 4.33 13.95 5.30
C LYS A 132 3.95 14.87 6.46
N VAL A 133 4.15 14.42 7.68
CA VAL A 133 3.92 15.26 8.86
C VAL A 133 5.06 16.27 8.98
N THR A 134 4.71 17.55 8.95
CA THR A 134 5.65 18.68 9.09
C THR A 134 5.60 19.30 10.49
N GLY A 135 4.47 19.10 11.19
CA GLY A 135 4.27 19.49 12.57
C GLY A 135 4.70 18.42 13.57
N ARG A 136 4.21 18.52 14.80
CA ARG A 136 4.45 17.56 15.88
C ARG A 136 3.31 16.55 15.97
N GLY A 137 3.56 15.27 15.73
CA GLY A 137 2.56 14.22 15.90
C GLY A 137 2.75 13.06 14.96
N ILE A 138 1.84 12.11 15.05
CA ILE A 138 1.73 10.96 14.14
C ILE A 138 0.27 10.90 13.72
N ILE A 139 0.00 10.98 12.44
CA ILE A 139 -1.32 10.76 11.89
C ILE A 139 -1.65 9.26 11.84
N ARG A 140 -2.93 8.94 11.97
CA ARG A 140 -3.48 7.58 11.93
C ARG A 140 -4.63 7.53 10.92
N GLU A 141 -5.29 6.41 10.81
CA GLU A 141 -6.52 6.25 10.01
C GLU A 141 -7.69 7.06 10.57
N GLU A 142 -8.69 7.33 9.74
CA GLU A 142 -9.97 7.94 10.10
C GLU A 142 -9.85 9.31 10.80
N GLN A 143 -8.87 10.12 10.42
CA GLN A 143 -8.70 11.48 10.92
C GLN A 143 -9.08 12.49 9.86
N THR A 144 -9.88 13.50 10.23
CA THR A 144 -10.32 14.52 9.28
C THR A 144 -9.16 15.35 8.76
N VAL A 145 -9.17 15.59 7.45
CA VAL A 145 -8.21 16.44 6.76
C VAL A 145 -8.87 17.74 6.36
N TYR A 146 -8.19 18.85 6.66
CA TYR A 146 -8.66 20.20 6.35
C TYR A 146 -7.69 20.94 5.43
N ALA A 147 -8.25 21.71 4.50
CA ALA A 147 -7.55 22.78 3.80
C ALA A 147 -7.85 24.14 4.46
N GLU A 148 -6.95 25.10 4.31
CA GLU A 148 -7.24 26.49 4.68
C GLU A 148 -8.34 27.06 3.78
N ASP A 149 -9.33 27.71 4.38
CA ASP A 149 -10.42 28.40 3.69
C ASP A 149 -10.82 29.67 4.45
N ALA A 150 -10.40 30.82 3.97
CA ALA A 150 -10.68 32.09 4.59
C ALA A 150 -12.20 32.46 4.61
N SER A 151 -13.02 31.75 3.83
CA SER A 151 -14.47 31.94 3.83
C SER A 151 -15.20 31.11 4.88
N ALA A 152 -14.55 30.10 5.44
CA ALA A 152 -15.12 29.25 6.50
C ALA A 152 -15.05 29.94 7.86
N PRO A 153 -16.04 29.73 8.75
CA PRO A 153 -16.09 30.37 10.07
C PRO A 153 -14.86 30.12 10.96
N ASP A 154 -14.25 28.97 10.83
CA ASP A 154 -13.04 28.55 11.55
C ASP A 154 -11.76 28.62 10.69
N GLY A 155 -11.86 29.20 9.48
CA GLY A 155 -10.76 29.33 8.54
C GLY A 155 -10.35 28.03 7.83
N ARG A 156 -11.20 26.97 7.90
CA ARG A 156 -10.86 25.64 7.38
C ARG A 156 -12.05 24.99 6.71
N LYS A 157 -11.77 24.22 5.67
CA LYS A 157 -12.74 23.36 4.96
C LYS A 157 -12.32 21.91 5.13
N GLU A 158 -13.23 21.05 5.55
CA GLU A 158 -13.06 19.61 5.51
C GLU A 158 -13.00 19.16 4.06
N ILE A 159 -11.97 18.38 3.71
CA ILE A 159 -11.69 17.92 2.34
C ILE A 159 -11.51 16.42 2.21
N GLY A 160 -11.61 15.68 3.30
CA GLY A 160 -11.47 14.23 3.32
C GLY A 160 -10.91 13.70 4.63
N HIS A 161 -10.36 12.50 4.58
CA HIS A 161 -9.85 11.81 5.78
C HIS A 161 -8.57 11.03 5.49
N THR A 162 -7.78 10.79 6.52
CA THR A 162 -6.62 9.91 6.47
C THR A 162 -7.08 8.46 6.43
N THR A 163 -6.43 7.65 5.61
CA THR A 163 -6.73 6.22 5.45
C THR A 163 -5.72 5.34 6.17
N SER A 164 -4.48 5.79 6.24
CA SER A 164 -3.38 5.11 6.93
C SER A 164 -2.38 6.14 7.44
N GLY A 165 -1.66 5.81 8.51
CA GLY A 165 -0.60 6.69 8.99
C GLY A 165 0.19 6.06 10.13
N THR A 166 1.50 6.24 10.14
CA THR A 166 2.39 5.74 11.20
C THR A 166 3.76 6.42 11.13
N HIS A 167 4.57 6.19 12.15
CA HIS A 167 6.00 6.45 12.06
C HIS A 167 6.64 5.28 11.31
N CYS A 168 7.19 5.54 10.13
CA CYS A 168 7.80 4.54 9.28
C CYS A 168 9.26 4.31 9.67
N PRO A 169 9.65 3.09 10.06
CA PRO A 169 10.98 2.82 10.61
C PRO A 169 12.13 3.07 9.64
N PHE A 170 11.94 2.71 8.36
CA PHE A 170 12.98 2.88 7.34
C PHE A 170 13.14 4.35 6.94
N LEU A 171 12.03 5.07 6.76
CA LEU A 171 12.05 6.51 6.45
C LEU A 171 12.53 7.35 7.64
N GLY A 172 12.35 6.86 8.87
CA GLY A 172 12.68 7.58 10.10
C GLY A 172 11.74 8.76 10.39
N GLU A 173 10.58 8.82 9.73
CA GLU A 173 9.63 9.92 9.84
C GLU A 173 8.16 9.46 9.80
N PRO A 174 7.23 10.27 10.37
CA PRO A 174 5.81 9.98 10.30
C PRO A 174 5.25 10.40 8.94
N VAL A 175 4.60 9.44 8.27
CA VAL A 175 3.88 9.64 7.01
C VAL A 175 2.51 8.99 7.08
N GLY A 176 1.64 9.33 6.13
CA GLY A 176 0.34 8.71 5.98
C GLY A 176 -0.22 8.85 4.58
N MET A 177 -1.34 8.21 4.36
CA MET A 177 -2.14 8.37 3.15
C MET A 177 -3.52 8.90 3.52
N ALA A 178 -4.14 9.61 2.59
CA ALA A 178 -5.48 10.16 2.75
C ALA A 178 -6.24 10.08 1.42
N LEU A 179 -7.57 10.00 1.51
CA LEU A 179 -8.50 10.26 0.43
C LEU A 179 -9.06 11.65 0.62
N ILE A 180 -8.79 12.54 -0.30
CA ILE A 180 -9.20 13.96 -0.23
C ILE A 180 -9.84 14.42 -1.54
N ASP A 181 -10.58 15.51 -1.49
CA ASP A 181 -11.11 16.19 -2.66
C ASP A 181 -9.98 16.46 -3.66
N LYS A 182 -10.17 16.07 -4.91
CA LYS A 182 -9.15 16.09 -5.96
C LYS A 182 -8.56 17.47 -6.22
N GLU A 183 -9.34 18.51 -6.03
CA GLU A 183 -8.91 19.91 -6.24
C GLU A 183 -7.76 20.33 -5.31
N TYR A 184 -7.62 19.68 -4.13
CA TYR A 184 -6.55 19.95 -3.15
C TYR A 184 -5.35 18.98 -3.28
N ALA A 185 -5.37 18.04 -4.23
CA ALA A 185 -4.43 16.93 -4.29
C ALA A 185 -3.12 17.23 -5.05
N GLU A 186 -2.67 18.49 -5.07
CA GLU A 186 -1.40 18.89 -5.67
C GLU A 186 -0.23 18.67 -4.70
N VAL A 187 0.87 18.11 -5.20
CA VAL A 187 2.10 17.92 -4.39
C VAL A 187 2.65 19.27 -3.90
N GLY A 188 3.02 19.34 -2.64
CA GLY A 188 3.46 20.57 -1.97
C GLY A 188 2.33 21.33 -1.27
N THR A 189 1.05 20.92 -1.45
CA THR A 189 -0.06 21.53 -0.73
C THR A 189 0.05 21.27 0.77
N LYS A 190 -0.06 22.31 1.58
CA LYS A 190 -0.07 22.23 3.04
C LYS A 190 -1.50 22.04 3.52
N LEU A 191 -1.68 21.08 4.39
CA LEU A 191 -2.97 20.67 4.94
C LEU A 191 -2.86 20.51 6.46
N ILE A 192 -3.99 20.31 7.10
CA ILE A 192 -4.09 20.09 8.54
C ILE A 192 -4.88 18.81 8.78
N VAL A 193 -4.40 17.97 9.69
CA VAL A 193 -5.08 16.75 10.13
C VAL A 193 -5.49 16.92 11.59
N ASP A 194 -6.76 16.66 11.91
CA ASP A 194 -7.24 16.62 13.28
C ASP A 194 -6.89 15.29 13.96
N VAL A 195 -5.87 15.31 14.79
CA VAL A 195 -5.45 14.15 15.58
C VAL A 195 -6.03 14.27 16.99
N ARG A 196 -7.27 13.83 17.17
CA ARG A 196 -7.98 13.86 18.47
C ARG A 196 -8.04 15.26 19.08
N GLY A 197 -8.45 16.25 18.27
CA GLY A 197 -8.55 17.66 18.67
C GLY A 197 -7.24 18.45 18.59
N ARG A 198 -6.13 17.81 18.18
CA ARG A 198 -4.87 18.48 17.89
C ARG A 198 -4.72 18.66 16.41
N MET A 199 -4.56 19.87 15.95
CA MET A 199 -4.28 20.21 14.56
C MET A 199 -2.82 19.94 14.25
N VAL A 200 -2.55 18.98 13.37
CA VAL A 200 -1.21 18.56 12.95
C VAL A 200 -0.98 18.99 11.51
N GLU A 201 0.05 19.77 11.28
CA GLU A 201 0.44 20.23 9.95
C GLU A 201 1.05 19.09 9.14
N VAL A 202 0.62 18.96 7.89
CA VAL A 202 1.10 17.98 6.93
C VAL A 202 1.30 18.63 5.57
N GLU A 203 2.10 18.01 4.72
CA GLU A 203 2.33 18.41 3.35
C GLU A 203 2.10 17.22 2.42
N ILE A 204 1.45 17.46 1.29
CA ILE A 204 1.28 16.44 0.25
C ILE A 204 2.63 16.19 -0.42
N VAL A 205 3.04 14.92 -0.42
CA VAL A 205 4.30 14.47 -1.05
C VAL A 205 4.02 13.45 -2.15
N PRO A 206 4.97 13.27 -3.09
CA PRO A 206 4.85 12.23 -4.11
C PRO A 206 4.74 10.83 -3.50
N LEU A 207 3.98 9.95 -4.14
CA LEU A 207 3.93 8.52 -3.86
C LEU A 207 4.69 7.73 -4.94
N PRO A 208 5.37 6.64 -4.58
CA PRO A 208 5.55 6.10 -3.23
C PRO A 208 6.53 6.91 -2.37
N PHE A 209 6.45 6.78 -1.04
CA PHE A 209 7.41 7.42 -0.13
C PHE A 209 8.81 6.81 -0.25
N TYR A 210 8.88 5.52 -0.53
CA TYR A 210 10.08 4.75 -0.74
C TYR A 210 10.05 4.03 -2.09
N THR A 211 11.17 4.04 -2.78
CA THR A 211 11.39 3.25 -4.00
C THR A 211 12.75 2.55 -3.88
N ARG A 212 12.73 1.23 -4.07
CA ARG A 212 13.95 0.43 -4.08
C ARG A 212 14.95 0.94 -5.13
N ALA A 213 16.21 1.04 -4.77
CA ALA A 213 17.28 1.26 -5.73
C ALA A 213 17.33 0.11 -6.74
N LYS A 214 17.51 0.44 -8.01
CA LYS A 214 17.62 -0.56 -9.10
C LYS A 214 18.99 -1.17 -9.16
#